data_c14482190aa3241bb6ba43adea9f3c43
#
_entry.id   c14482190aa3241bb6ba43adea9f3c43
#
_cell.length_a   1.000
_cell.length_b   1.000
_cell.length_c   1.000
_cell.angle_alpha   90.00
_cell.angle_beta   90.00
_cell.angle_gamma   90.00
#
_symmetry.space_group_name_H-M   'P 1'
#
loop_
_entity.id
_entity.type
_entity.pdbx_description
1 polymer ?
#
loop_
_entity_poly.entity_id
_entity_poly.type
_entity_poly.pdbx_seq_one_letter_code
_entity_poly.pdbx_strand_id
1 'polypeptide(L)'
;LTEINYPFNVKIKLVKPYDGAWMILHNENGHAALGAVEYMGNSILKTQDAYYKETGKRLEGMAQCLGNYITYYYPYGRGEMFNLFSVITDKPEESGVMCQWKKFELMSPLTKMVYSSDQSRFNYSNVKLIDGEASWGAVCLSDGVLFQSPAAMKLYKANIAADLGDNIRIKYASKAGFGAILYDEVGHRFCFYQNQSRSTTGDPNRFNPTNENPSSYRINPVPKRDNNVTDVDVNNLPVEQKVLWVGAGYEFDPNNSRGFYANSVSIKGLDSCFVYEFNMDGMVSTVDGHPAFAGYYKLKLPEGMDENSCFASTMSYSGILFYTVGNVVYRLDFKQSGGKATPVYTHAGGKATMMKFAKKAKINTNYLDFTNYEFDPNRSLGIVFDMGNGKCDFVV
;
A
#
# COMPACT_ATOMS: atom_id res chain seq x y z
N LEU A 1 8.28 53.83 37.04
CA LEU A 1 8.34 52.54 36.31
C LEU A 1 7.68 52.76 34.95
N THR A 2 8.49 52.89 33.92
CA THR A 2 8.02 52.97 32.52
C THR A 2 7.82 51.53 32.04
N GLU A 3 6.60 51.16 31.71
CA GLU A 3 6.28 49.90 30.99
C GLU A 3 6.92 49.96 29.60
N ILE A 4 7.89 49.10 29.35
CA ILE A 4 8.49 48.93 28.03
C ILE A 4 7.70 47.83 27.32
N ASN A 5 6.80 48.21 26.41
CA ASN A 5 6.09 47.31 25.55
C ASN A 5 6.98 46.91 24.37
N TYR A 6 7.49 45.69 24.39
CA TYR A 6 8.13 45.08 23.20
C TYR A 6 7.08 44.41 22.33
N PRO A 7 6.91 44.78 21.06
CA PRO A 7 6.03 44.07 20.16
C PRO A 7 6.66 42.73 19.78
N PHE A 8 6.05 41.65 20.21
CA PHE A 8 6.43 40.31 19.77
C PHE A 8 5.62 39.94 18.55
N ASN A 9 6.29 39.69 17.43
CA ASN A 9 5.62 39.08 16.25
C ASN A 9 5.61 37.56 16.44
N VAL A 10 4.47 37.01 16.81
CA VAL A 10 4.27 35.55 16.91
C VAL A 10 3.71 35.07 15.58
N LYS A 11 4.45 34.28 14.83
CA LYS A 11 3.93 33.55 13.69
C LYS A 11 3.22 32.30 14.18
N ILE A 12 1.89 32.30 14.17
CA ILE A 12 1.09 31.12 14.46
C ILE A 12 0.86 30.38 13.15
N LYS A 13 1.38 29.17 13.01
CA LYS A 13 1.06 28.27 11.91
C LYS A 13 -0.08 27.36 12.37
N LEU A 14 -1.26 27.57 11.80
CA LEU A 14 -2.37 26.63 11.97
C LEU A 14 -2.09 25.39 11.09
N VAL A 15 -1.93 24.26 11.74
CA VAL A 15 -1.83 22.95 11.07
C VAL A 15 -3.11 22.17 11.31
N LYS A 16 -3.49 21.37 10.32
CA LYS A 16 -4.61 20.44 10.49
C LYS A 16 -4.21 19.37 11.50
N PRO A 17 -5.11 18.94 12.38
CA PRO A 17 -4.83 17.86 13.31
C PRO A 17 -4.30 16.62 12.57
N TYR A 18 -3.25 16.01 13.10
CA TYR A 18 -2.63 14.79 12.59
C TYR A 18 -2.06 14.90 11.16
N ASP A 19 -1.81 16.13 10.65
CA ASP A 19 -1.18 16.33 9.34
C ASP A 19 0.29 15.90 9.41
N GLY A 20 0.63 14.84 8.70
CA GLY A 20 1.94 14.20 8.74
C GLY A 20 2.16 13.25 9.94
N ALA A 21 1.14 12.93 10.70
CA ALA A 21 1.21 11.91 11.75
C ALA A 21 1.30 10.49 11.18
N TRP A 22 1.97 9.61 11.89
CA TRP A 22 1.78 8.19 11.76
C TRP A 22 0.44 7.81 12.39
N MET A 23 -0.45 7.21 11.60
CA MET A 23 -1.72 6.70 12.07
C MET A 23 -1.62 5.20 12.26
N ILE A 24 -2.09 4.72 13.40
CA ILE A 24 -1.97 3.32 13.83
C ILE A 24 -3.33 2.82 14.24
N LEU A 25 -3.90 1.90 13.46
CA LEU A 25 -5.14 1.22 13.85
C LEU A 25 -4.79 -0.02 14.67
N HIS A 26 -5.31 -0.10 15.88
CA HIS A 26 -5.07 -1.20 16.80
C HIS A 26 -6.33 -1.57 17.57
N ASN A 27 -6.27 -2.68 18.32
CA ASN A 27 -7.35 -3.07 19.20
C ASN A 27 -7.01 -2.73 20.66
N GLU A 28 -7.93 -2.11 21.34
CA GLU A 28 -7.82 -1.75 22.75
C GLU A 28 -9.12 -2.05 23.48
N ASN A 29 -9.04 -2.81 24.55
CA ASN A 29 -10.21 -3.13 25.41
C ASN A 29 -11.42 -3.66 24.63
N GLY A 30 -11.20 -4.48 23.60
CA GLY A 30 -12.25 -5.13 22.83
C GLY A 30 -12.90 -4.28 21.72
N HIS A 31 -12.30 -3.16 21.37
CA HIS A 31 -12.71 -2.31 20.24
C HIS A 31 -11.51 -1.75 19.48
N ALA A 32 -11.76 -1.28 18.27
CA ALA A 32 -10.73 -0.59 17.46
C ALA A 32 -10.44 0.79 18.04
N ALA A 33 -9.17 1.19 18.00
CA ALA A 33 -8.70 2.52 18.33
C ALA A 33 -7.72 3.03 17.25
N LEU A 34 -7.74 4.33 17.01
CA LEU A 34 -6.90 4.98 16.01
C LEU A 34 -5.83 5.85 16.70
N GLY A 35 -4.67 5.27 16.95
CA GLY A 35 -3.53 6.00 17.51
C GLY A 35 -2.90 6.95 16.49
N ALA A 36 -2.27 8.02 17.01
CA ALA A 36 -1.49 8.94 16.20
C ALA A 36 -0.15 9.28 16.87
N VAL A 37 0.91 9.32 16.06
CA VAL A 37 2.25 9.74 16.48
C VAL A 37 2.73 10.88 15.60
N GLU A 38 2.92 12.04 16.19
CA GLU A 38 3.33 13.27 15.50
C GLU A 38 4.75 13.66 15.93
N TYR A 39 5.60 13.95 14.97
CA TYR A 39 6.94 14.46 15.21
C TYR A 39 6.93 15.99 15.08
N MET A 40 7.16 16.70 16.18
CA MET A 40 7.13 18.15 16.27
C MET A 40 8.55 18.67 16.62
N GLY A 41 9.42 18.73 15.65
CA GLY A 41 10.83 19.04 15.86
C GLY A 41 11.50 17.98 16.75
N ASN A 42 11.92 18.37 17.96
CA ASN A 42 12.56 17.46 18.92
C ASN A 42 11.58 16.74 19.86
N SER A 43 10.29 16.95 19.69
CA SER A 43 9.26 16.35 20.54
C SER A 43 8.40 15.36 19.76
N ILE A 44 7.93 14.33 20.46
CA ILE A 44 7.01 13.33 19.95
C ILE A 44 5.71 13.47 20.71
N LEU A 45 4.64 13.77 19.99
CA LEU A 45 3.29 13.78 20.55
C LEU A 45 2.60 12.46 20.19
N LYS A 46 2.22 11.69 21.22
CA LYS A 46 1.47 10.45 21.07
C LYS A 46 0.02 10.69 21.49
N THR A 47 -0.92 10.37 20.61
CA THR A 47 -2.35 10.33 20.90
C THR A 47 -2.81 8.89 20.81
N GLN A 48 -3.31 8.33 21.92
CA GLN A 48 -3.66 6.91 21.99
C GLN A 48 -4.88 6.56 21.13
N ASP A 49 -5.90 7.41 21.16
CA ASP A 49 -7.09 7.29 20.30
C ASP A 49 -7.47 8.69 19.77
N ALA A 50 -7.00 8.99 18.56
CA ALA A 50 -7.27 10.25 17.87
C ALA A 50 -8.75 10.35 17.45
N TYR A 51 -9.37 9.23 17.10
CA TYR A 51 -10.78 9.21 16.74
C TYR A 51 -11.66 9.59 17.94
N TYR A 52 -11.43 8.96 19.10
CA TYR A 52 -12.15 9.31 20.33
C TYR A 52 -11.90 10.75 20.76
N LYS A 53 -10.67 11.21 20.68
CA LYS A 53 -10.30 12.59 21.05
C LYS A 53 -11.06 13.64 20.22
N GLU A 54 -11.24 13.39 18.92
CA GLU A 54 -11.90 14.35 18.02
C GLU A 54 -13.43 14.22 17.99
N THR A 55 -13.95 13.00 18.15
CA THR A 55 -15.39 12.73 17.98
C THR A 55 -16.16 12.55 19.28
N GLY A 56 -15.47 12.23 20.36
CA GLY A 56 -16.06 11.77 21.63
C GLY A 56 -16.68 10.36 21.56
N LYS A 57 -16.48 9.65 20.44
CA LYS A 57 -16.99 8.30 20.21
C LYS A 57 -15.85 7.32 19.98
N ARG A 58 -16.05 6.06 20.29
CA ARG A 58 -15.11 4.98 19.95
C ARG A 58 -15.42 4.39 18.60
N LEU A 59 -14.39 3.86 17.92
CA LEU A 59 -14.60 3.06 16.73
C LEU A 59 -15.29 1.75 17.12
N GLU A 60 -16.34 1.40 16.41
CA GLU A 60 -17.06 0.17 16.60
C GLU A 60 -16.32 -1.02 15.97
N GLY A 61 -16.36 -2.16 16.69
CA GLY A 61 -15.78 -3.41 16.22
C GLY A 61 -14.28 -3.55 16.44
N MET A 62 -13.71 -4.59 15.84
CA MET A 62 -12.30 -4.94 15.89
C MET A 62 -11.58 -4.42 14.63
N ALA A 63 -10.37 -3.91 14.80
CA ALA A 63 -9.54 -3.40 13.73
C ALA A 63 -9.20 -4.49 12.71
N GLN A 64 -9.34 -4.18 11.42
CA GLN A 64 -8.89 -5.04 10.32
C GLN A 64 -7.76 -4.40 9.54
N CYS A 65 -7.98 -3.23 8.96
CA CYS A 65 -6.95 -2.54 8.18
C CYS A 65 -7.14 -1.03 8.12
N LEU A 66 -6.03 -0.34 7.90
CA LEU A 66 -5.93 1.10 7.73
C LEU A 66 -5.18 1.42 6.45
N GLY A 67 -5.63 2.40 5.70
CA GLY A 67 -4.91 2.86 4.52
C GLY A 67 -5.28 4.29 4.14
N ASN A 68 -4.34 4.94 3.46
CA ASN A 68 -4.63 6.21 2.79
C ASN A 68 -5.42 5.95 1.52
N TYR A 69 -6.38 6.79 1.29
CA TYR A 69 -7.22 6.73 0.10
C TYR A 69 -7.40 8.14 -0.46
N ILE A 70 -6.80 8.40 -1.59
CA ILE A 70 -6.99 9.66 -2.31
C ILE A 70 -8.04 9.43 -3.38
N THR A 71 -9.11 10.19 -3.34
CA THR A 71 -10.14 10.14 -4.38
C THR A 71 -10.59 11.52 -4.79
N TYR A 72 -11.07 11.60 -6.02
CA TYR A 72 -11.90 12.73 -6.43
C TYR A 72 -13.30 12.53 -5.88
N TYR A 73 -13.73 13.49 -5.11
CA TYR A 73 -15.10 13.56 -4.65
C TYR A 73 -15.83 14.71 -5.37
N TYR A 74 -16.90 14.40 -6.05
CA TYR A 74 -17.73 15.36 -6.77
C TYR A 74 -19.09 15.51 -6.10
N PRO A 75 -19.20 16.11 -4.90
CA PRO A 75 -20.50 16.20 -4.25
C PRO A 75 -21.47 17.16 -4.95
N TYR A 76 -20.98 18.13 -5.73
CA TYR A 76 -21.81 19.17 -6.34
C TYR A 76 -21.24 19.74 -7.66
N GLY A 77 -20.65 18.91 -8.48
CA GLY A 77 -20.12 19.32 -9.80
C GLY A 77 -18.80 20.09 -9.77
N ARG A 78 -18.21 20.29 -8.60
CA ARG A 78 -16.83 20.76 -8.44
C ARG A 78 -16.02 19.65 -7.82
N GLY A 79 -15.03 19.16 -8.54
CA GLY A 79 -14.12 18.12 -8.04
C GLY A 79 -13.19 18.71 -6.98
N GLU A 80 -13.29 18.24 -5.75
CA GLU A 80 -12.28 18.49 -4.71
C GLU A 80 -11.54 17.20 -4.45
N MET A 81 -10.22 17.29 -4.38
CA MET A 81 -9.40 16.16 -3.96
C MET A 81 -9.37 16.12 -2.44
N PHE A 82 -9.76 14.99 -1.89
CA PHE A 82 -9.68 14.74 -0.48
C PHE A 82 -8.64 13.68 -0.18
N ASN A 83 -7.80 13.96 0.80
CA ASN A 83 -6.99 12.94 1.44
C ASN A 83 -7.89 12.23 2.46
N LEU A 84 -8.31 11.03 2.12
CA LEU A 84 -9.22 10.24 2.91
C LEU A 84 -8.47 9.05 3.53
N PHE A 85 -8.93 8.62 4.69
CA PHE A 85 -8.52 7.37 5.30
C PHE A 85 -9.56 6.30 5.10
N SER A 86 -9.12 5.09 4.79
CA SER A 86 -9.96 3.92 4.95
C SER A 86 -9.64 3.30 6.30
N VAL A 87 -10.56 3.41 7.24
CA VAL A 87 -10.50 2.76 8.55
C VAL A 87 -11.50 1.63 8.53
N ILE A 88 -11.02 0.40 8.50
CA ILE A 88 -11.87 -0.79 8.34
C ILE A 88 -11.85 -1.61 9.62
N THR A 89 -13.04 -1.87 10.14
CA THR A 89 -13.28 -2.77 11.27
C THR A 89 -14.23 -3.90 10.86
N ASP A 90 -14.49 -4.84 11.73
CA ASP A 90 -15.47 -5.91 11.52
C ASP A 90 -16.94 -5.42 11.65
N LYS A 91 -17.14 -4.10 11.82
CA LYS A 91 -18.43 -3.41 11.77
C LYS A 91 -18.52 -2.54 10.51
N PRO A 92 -18.88 -3.12 9.37
CA PRO A 92 -18.77 -2.44 8.06
C PRO A 92 -19.75 -1.29 7.87
N GLU A 93 -20.80 -1.19 8.68
CA GLU A 93 -21.74 -0.05 8.69
C GLU A 93 -21.14 1.20 9.37
N GLU A 94 -20.23 0.98 10.34
CA GLU A 94 -19.63 2.02 11.18
C GLU A 94 -18.19 2.35 10.77
N SER A 95 -17.67 1.62 9.80
CA SER A 95 -16.31 1.78 9.27
C SER A 95 -16.29 1.91 7.76
N GLY A 96 -15.22 2.51 7.22
CA GLY A 96 -15.12 2.77 5.78
C GLY A 96 -14.18 3.92 5.50
N VAL A 97 -14.56 4.81 4.57
CA VAL A 97 -13.78 5.98 4.20
C VAL A 97 -14.14 7.14 5.09
N MET A 98 -13.13 7.68 5.78
CA MET A 98 -13.26 8.80 6.71
C MET A 98 -12.45 10.02 6.25
N CYS A 99 -12.96 11.20 6.54
CA CYS A 99 -12.28 12.46 6.29
C CYS A 99 -11.60 12.98 7.57
N GLN A 100 -10.29 12.86 7.66
CA GLN A 100 -9.50 13.35 8.81
C GLN A 100 -9.77 14.83 9.10
N TRP A 101 -9.85 15.66 8.08
CA TRP A 101 -10.02 17.10 8.23
C TRP A 101 -11.40 17.51 8.72
N LYS A 102 -12.35 16.59 8.66
CA LYS A 102 -13.71 16.75 9.20
C LYS A 102 -13.88 15.92 10.47
N LYS A 103 -12.87 15.91 11.33
CA LYS A 103 -12.92 15.17 12.60
C LYS A 103 -13.27 13.68 12.40
N PHE A 104 -12.64 13.04 11.43
CA PHE A 104 -12.90 11.64 11.05
C PHE A 104 -14.36 11.34 10.68
N GLU A 105 -15.10 12.34 10.13
CA GLU A 105 -16.44 12.09 9.61
C GLU A 105 -16.43 10.90 8.63
N LEU A 106 -17.34 9.96 8.85
CA LEU A 106 -17.54 8.80 7.98
C LEU A 106 -18.21 9.24 6.68
N MET A 107 -17.43 9.36 5.60
CA MET A 107 -17.88 9.79 4.29
C MET A 107 -18.66 8.70 3.55
N SER A 108 -18.25 7.45 3.71
CA SER A 108 -18.92 6.30 3.13
C SER A 108 -18.65 5.03 3.97
N PRO A 109 -19.69 4.42 4.55
CA PRO A 109 -19.58 3.12 5.14
C PRO A 109 -19.14 2.06 4.13
N LEU A 110 -18.40 1.06 4.57
CA LEU A 110 -17.89 0.00 3.69
C LEU A 110 -19.01 -0.74 2.97
N THR A 111 -20.14 -0.97 3.64
CA THR A 111 -21.33 -1.60 3.05
C THR A 111 -21.94 -0.80 1.90
N LYS A 112 -21.84 0.53 1.94
CA LYS A 112 -22.27 1.39 0.85
C LYS A 112 -21.23 1.55 -0.27
N MET A 113 -19.98 1.21 0.02
CA MET A 113 -18.91 1.25 -0.97
C MET A 113 -19.02 0.05 -1.94
N VAL A 114 -19.32 -1.13 -1.44
CA VAL A 114 -19.42 -2.32 -2.28
C VAL A 114 -20.64 -2.23 -3.19
N TYR A 115 -20.43 -2.44 -4.49
CA TYR A 115 -21.49 -2.38 -5.48
C TYR A 115 -22.51 -3.51 -5.23
N SER A 116 -23.79 -3.22 -5.45
CA SER A 116 -24.90 -4.11 -5.05
C SER A 116 -24.81 -5.52 -5.62
N SER A 117 -24.37 -5.68 -6.86
CA SER A 117 -24.17 -7.00 -7.48
C SER A 117 -23.04 -7.81 -6.88
N ASP A 118 -22.13 -7.18 -6.17
CA ASP A 118 -20.92 -7.79 -5.64
C ASP A 118 -20.95 -8.01 -4.12
N GLN A 119 -21.99 -7.50 -3.44
CA GLN A 119 -22.10 -7.60 -1.98
C GLN A 119 -22.07 -9.03 -1.45
N SER A 120 -22.69 -9.98 -2.16
CA SER A 120 -22.68 -11.40 -1.76
C SER A 120 -21.31 -12.07 -1.88
N ARG A 121 -20.38 -11.42 -2.57
CA ARG A 121 -19.01 -11.92 -2.81
C ARG A 121 -18.00 -11.21 -1.93
N PHE A 122 -18.42 -10.20 -1.16
CA PHE A 122 -17.56 -9.41 -0.31
C PHE A 122 -17.63 -9.91 1.13
N ASN A 123 -16.52 -10.43 1.63
CA ASN A 123 -16.41 -10.86 3.02
C ASN A 123 -15.94 -9.68 3.87
N TYR A 124 -16.87 -9.05 4.58
CA TYR A 124 -16.61 -7.89 5.42
C TYR A 124 -15.74 -8.21 6.66
N SER A 125 -15.60 -9.49 7.03
CA SER A 125 -14.79 -9.91 8.15
C SER A 125 -13.32 -10.17 7.81
N ASN A 126 -12.94 -10.12 6.53
CA ASN A 126 -11.57 -10.36 6.09
C ASN A 126 -11.20 -9.41 4.96
N VAL A 127 -10.93 -8.16 5.30
CA VAL A 127 -10.59 -7.10 4.36
C VAL A 127 -9.14 -6.67 4.58
N LYS A 128 -8.39 -6.56 3.48
CA LYS A 128 -7.02 -6.03 3.45
C LYS A 128 -6.95 -4.92 2.42
N LEU A 129 -6.51 -3.74 2.81
CA LEU A 129 -6.22 -2.67 1.86
C LEU A 129 -4.90 -2.94 1.15
N ILE A 130 -4.87 -2.70 -0.16
CA ILE A 130 -3.67 -2.87 -0.96
C ILE A 130 -2.75 -1.70 -0.72
N ASP A 131 -1.55 -1.99 -0.24
CA ASP A 131 -0.50 -1.00 -0.08
C ASP A 131 0.02 -0.52 -1.43
N GLY A 132 0.47 0.71 -1.46
CA GLY A 132 1.04 1.32 -2.64
C GLY A 132 0.66 2.78 -2.72
N GLU A 133 0.92 3.39 -3.87
CA GLU A 133 0.52 4.76 -4.12
C GLU A 133 -1.00 4.91 -4.11
N ALA A 134 -1.44 6.03 -3.56
CA ALA A 134 -2.83 6.44 -3.60
C ALA A 134 -3.24 6.81 -5.02
N SER A 135 -3.44 5.84 -5.86
CA SER A 135 -3.94 6.04 -7.20
C SER A 135 -5.21 5.20 -7.41
N TRP A 136 -5.90 5.49 -8.47
CA TRP A 136 -7.12 4.83 -8.92
C TRP A 136 -6.92 3.32 -9.07
N GLY A 137 -7.96 2.53 -8.86
CA GLY A 137 -7.98 1.14 -9.28
C GLY A 137 -8.05 0.13 -8.16
N ALA A 138 -7.09 -0.78 -8.05
CA ALA A 138 -7.08 -1.82 -7.04
C ALA A 138 -7.03 -1.22 -5.63
N VAL A 139 -8.00 -1.56 -4.78
CA VAL A 139 -8.18 -0.92 -3.48
C VAL A 139 -8.04 -1.91 -2.34
N CYS A 140 -8.74 -3.04 -2.43
CA CYS A 140 -8.71 -4.01 -1.35
C CYS A 140 -8.84 -5.44 -1.83
N LEU A 141 -8.42 -6.36 -0.96
CA LEU A 141 -8.73 -7.77 -1.04
C LEU A 141 -9.77 -8.08 0.03
N SER A 142 -10.80 -8.80 -0.38
CA SER A 142 -11.77 -9.41 0.52
C SER A 142 -11.69 -10.92 0.34
N ASP A 143 -11.15 -11.61 1.33
CA ASP A 143 -10.90 -13.05 1.32
C ASP A 143 -10.17 -13.57 0.06
N GLY A 144 -9.17 -12.82 -0.39
CA GLY A 144 -8.38 -13.14 -1.59
C GLY A 144 -9.03 -12.73 -2.92
N VAL A 145 -10.20 -12.13 -2.90
CA VAL A 145 -10.85 -11.53 -4.07
C VAL A 145 -10.46 -10.07 -4.19
N LEU A 146 -10.00 -9.66 -5.37
CA LEU A 146 -9.62 -8.26 -5.63
C LEU A 146 -10.87 -7.42 -5.92
N PHE A 147 -10.97 -6.31 -5.20
CA PHE A 147 -11.94 -5.26 -5.46
C PHE A 147 -11.23 -3.98 -5.87
N GLN A 148 -11.79 -3.32 -6.84
CA GLN A 148 -11.30 -2.11 -7.47
C GLN A 148 -12.26 -0.94 -7.25
N SER A 149 -11.74 0.29 -7.28
CA SER A 149 -12.54 1.51 -7.25
C SER A 149 -12.14 2.41 -8.42
N PRO A 150 -12.75 2.25 -9.59
CA PRO A 150 -12.43 3.09 -10.75
C PRO A 150 -12.93 4.53 -10.60
N ALA A 151 -13.93 4.76 -9.76
CA ALA A 151 -14.47 6.09 -9.49
C ALA A 151 -15.28 6.13 -8.18
N ALA A 152 -15.31 7.31 -7.54
CA ALA A 152 -16.31 7.74 -6.56
C ALA A 152 -16.60 6.77 -5.40
N MET A 153 -15.58 6.23 -4.77
CA MET A 153 -15.73 5.38 -3.56
C MET A 153 -16.66 4.16 -3.75
N LYS A 154 -16.70 3.60 -4.97
CA LYS A 154 -17.42 2.36 -5.24
C LYS A 154 -16.45 1.21 -5.51
N LEU A 155 -16.66 0.11 -4.84
CA LEU A 155 -15.88 -1.11 -4.96
C LEU A 155 -16.61 -2.11 -5.84
N TYR A 156 -15.93 -2.56 -6.89
CA TYR A 156 -16.38 -3.57 -7.83
C TYR A 156 -15.42 -4.74 -7.80
N LYS A 157 -15.94 -5.96 -7.86
CA LYS A 157 -15.08 -7.12 -8.06
C LYS A 157 -14.30 -6.97 -9.37
N ALA A 158 -12.99 -7.17 -9.32
CA ALA A 158 -12.18 -7.16 -10.53
C ALA A 158 -12.53 -8.37 -11.43
N ASN A 159 -12.59 -8.11 -12.73
CA ASN A 159 -12.69 -9.18 -13.71
C ASN A 159 -11.39 -9.97 -13.78
N ILE A 160 -11.47 -11.20 -14.29
CA ILE A 160 -10.32 -12.10 -14.45
C ILE A 160 -10.20 -12.44 -15.93
N ALA A 161 -8.97 -12.45 -16.46
CA ALA A 161 -8.71 -12.89 -17.82
C ALA A 161 -9.02 -14.41 -17.94
N ALA A 162 -9.61 -14.82 -19.07
CA ALA A 162 -10.08 -16.18 -19.27
C ALA A 162 -8.98 -17.25 -19.16
N ASP A 163 -7.76 -16.89 -19.54
CA ASP A 163 -6.57 -17.75 -19.47
C ASP A 163 -6.06 -18.02 -18.05
N LEU A 164 -6.51 -17.23 -17.07
CA LEU A 164 -6.22 -17.47 -15.66
C LEU A 164 -7.22 -18.42 -14.99
N GLY A 165 -8.41 -18.62 -15.58
CA GLY A 165 -9.50 -19.38 -14.98
C GLY A 165 -10.18 -18.65 -13.83
N ASP A 166 -11.23 -19.24 -13.27
CA ASP A 166 -12.07 -18.60 -12.25
C ASP A 166 -11.58 -18.82 -10.82
N ASN A 167 -10.67 -19.77 -10.61
CA ASN A 167 -10.18 -20.14 -9.28
C ASN A 167 -8.89 -19.39 -8.93
N ILE A 168 -9.01 -18.09 -8.71
CA ILE A 168 -7.91 -17.22 -8.26
C ILE A 168 -8.12 -16.85 -6.81
N ARG A 169 -7.04 -16.93 -6.02
CA ARG A 169 -6.99 -16.41 -4.64
C ARG A 169 -5.74 -15.58 -4.43
N ILE A 170 -5.93 -14.28 -4.35
CA ILE A 170 -4.83 -13.33 -4.15
C ILE A 170 -4.44 -13.29 -2.69
N LYS A 171 -3.22 -13.71 -2.39
CA LYS A 171 -2.65 -13.69 -1.05
C LYS A 171 -1.95 -12.37 -0.74
N TYR A 172 -1.17 -11.88 -1.69
CA TYR A 172 -0.41 -10.63 -1.59
C TYR A 172 -0.69 -9.76 -2.80
N ALA A 173 -0.71 -8.46 -2.58
CA ALA A 173 -0.87 -7.47 -3.63
C ALA A 173 -0.16 -6.17 -3.27
N SER A 174 0.37 -5.48 -4.27
CA SER A 174 0.91 -4.13 -4.11
C SER A 174 0.62 -3.29 -5.33
N LYS A 175 0.22 -2.04 -5.10
CA LYS A 175 0.05 -1.04 -6.15
C LYS A 175 1.40 -0.41 -6.47
N ALA A 176 1.65 -0.19 -7.74
CA ALA A 176 2.73 0.63 -8.23
C ALA A 176 2.31 1.25 -9.57
N GLY A 177 2.44 2.54 -9.70
CA GLY A 177 2.04 3.25 -10.92
C GLY A 177 0.60 2.99 -11.33
N PHE A 178 0.39 2.53 -12.55
CA PHE A 178 -0.93 2.34 -13.16
C PHE A 178 -1.55 0.96 -12.94
N GLY A 179 -1.09 0.21 -11.98
CA GLY A 179 -1.60 -1.12 -11.74
C GLY A 179 -1.25 -1.69 -10.38
N ALA A 180 -1.43 -2.98 -10.25
CA ALA A 180 -1.00 -3.74 -9.08
C ALA A 180 -0.40 -5.07 -9.51
N ILE A 181 0.69 -5.46 -8.86
CA ILE A 181 1.19 -6.82 -8.92
C ILE A 181 0.49 -7.65 -7.85
N LEU A 182 0.11 -8.85 -8.20
CA LEU A 182 -0.69 -9.76 -7.39
C LEU A 182 0.00 -11.11 -7.34
N TYR A 183 -0.10 -11.80 -6.21
CA TYR A 183 0.29 -13.19 -6.11
C TYR A 183 -0.95 -14.07 -5.89
N ASP A 184 -1.24 -14.94 -6.86
CA ASP A 184 -2.27 -15.97 -6.80
C ASP A 184 -1.70 -17.22 -6.16
N GLU A 185 -2.13 -17.51 -4.92
CA GLU A 185 -1.63 -18.67 -4.17
C GLU A 185 -2.15 -20.00 -4.68
N VAL A 186 -3.29 -20.02 -5.35
CA VAL A 186 -3.87 -21.25 -5.91
C VAL A 186 -3.19 -21.62 -7.23
N GLY A 187 -2.97 -20.62 -8.08
CA GLY A 187 -2.28 -20.83 -9.35
C GLY A 187 -0.76 -20.84 -9.25
N HIS A 188 -0.18 -20.61 -8.05
CA HIS A 188 1.28 -20.45 -7.84
C HIS A 188 1.93 -19.52 -8.87
N ARG A 189 1.36 -18.32 -9.03
CA ARG A 189 1.78 -17.39 -10.08
C ARG A 189 1.62 -15.94 -9.69
N PHE A 190 2.38 -15.09 -10.35
CA PHE A 190 2.11 -13.66 -10.33
C PHE A 190 1.09 -13.29 -11.39
N CYS A 191 0.26 -12.32 -11.05
CA CYS A 191 -0.71 -11.71 -11.94
C CYS A 191 -0.56 -10.20 -11.90
N PHE A 192 -1.12 -9.55 -12.89
CA PHE A 192 -1.10 -8.10 -13.01
C PHE A 192 -2.52 -7.56 -13.13
N TYR A 193 -2.85 -6.58 -12.30
CA TYR A 193 -4.08 -5.81 -12.44
C TYR A 193 -3.76 -4.45 -13.07
N GLN A 194 -4.41 -4.13 -14.16
CA GLN A 194 -4.30 -2.84 -14.83
C GLN A 194 -5.50 -1.97 -14.51
N ASN A 195 -5.24 -0.75 -13.99
CA ASN A 195 -6.29 0.17 -13.55
C ASN A 195 -6.60 1.29 -14.56
N GLN A 196 -5.89 1.38 -15.65
CA GLN A 196 -6.14 2.37 -16.71
C GLN A 196 -6.31 1.71 -18.06
N SER A 197 -7.33 2.18 -18.78
CA SER A 197 -7.31 2.14 -20.24
C SER A 197 -6.42 3.29 -20.71
N ARG A 198 -5.44 3.02 -21.55
CA ARG A 198 -4.85 4.08 -22.39
C ARG A 198 -5.89 4.45 -23.46
N SER A 199 -7.01 5.04 -23.03
CA SER A 199 -7.92 5.66 -23.97
C SER A 199 -7.23 6.90 -24.54
N THR A 200 -7.18 6.98 -25.84
CA THR A 200 -6.70 8.16 -26.58
C THR A 200 -7.64 9.37 -26.39
N THR A 201 -8.75 9.21 -25.68
CA THR A 201 -9.78 10.24 -25.50
C THR A 201 -9.71 10.97 -24.17
N GLY A 202 -8.74 10.66 -23.32
CA GLY A 202 -8.32 11.54 -22.20
C GLY A 202 -9.33 11.79 -21.08
N ASP A 203 -10.48 11.12 -21.02
CA ASP A 203 -11.42 11.24 -19.91
C ASP A 203 -11.25 10.11 -18.89
N PRO A 204 -10.53 10.36 -17.77
CA PRO A 204 -10.33 9.36 -16.72
C PRO A 204 -11.63 8.98 -15.97
N ASN A 205 -12.72 9.72 -16.18
CA ASN A 205 -13.99 9.51 -15.50
C ASN A 205 -14.95 8.58 -16.27
N ARG A 206 -14.61 8.19 -17.48
CA ARG A 206 -15.41 7.24 -18.24
C ARG A 206 -14.98 5.82 -17.91
N PHE A 207 -15.49 5.30 -16.81
CA PHE A 207 -15.51 3.86 -16.60
C PHE A 207 -16.48 3.24 -17.61
N ASN A 208 -15.93 2.76 -18.70
CA ASN A 208 -16.67 1.89 -19.63
C ASN A 208 -15.98 0.53 -19.70
N PRO A 209 -16.43 -0.45 -18.93
CA PRO A 209 -15.81 -1.77 -18.88
C PRO A 209 -15.93 -2.55 -20.19
N THR A 210 -16.69 -2.04 -21.16
CA THR A 210 -17.07 -2.82 -22.35
C THR A 210 -16.32 -2.44 -23.63
N ASN A 211 -15.65 -1.28 -23.73
CA ASN A 211 -15.40 -0.77 -25.06
C ASN A 211 -13.96 -0.60 -25.55
N GLU A 212 -12.92 -0.46 -24.72
CA GLU A 212 -11.70 0.08 -25.34
C GLU A 212 -10.40 -0.67 -25.11
N ASN A 213 -10.30 -1.47 -24.10
CA ASN A 213 -9.17 -2.38 -23.93
C ASN A 213 -9.60 -3.57 -23.07
N PRO A 214 -9.75 -4.76 -23.64
CA PRO A 214 -10.21 -5.92 -22.88
C PRO A 214 -9.26 -6.33 -21.74
N SER A 215 -8.04 -5.81 -21.69
CA SER A 215 -7.10 -6.04 -20.59
C SER A 215 -7.24 -5.04 -19.43
N SER A 216 -7.95 -3.93 -19.62
CA SER A 216 -8.14 -2.93 -18.58
C SER A 216 -9.15 -3.40 -17.52
N TYR A 217 -8.92 -2.96 -16.29
CA TYR A 217 -9.79 -3.23 -15.13
C TYR A 217 -9.99 -4.73 -14.84
N ARG A 218 -9.02 -5.55 -15.21
CA ARG A 218 -9.04 -6.97 -14.93
C ARG A 218 -7.68 -7.50 -14.48
N ILE A 219 -7.70 -8.66 -13.86
CA ILE A 219 -6.51 -9.43 -13.53
C ILE A 219 -6.06 -10.17 -14.78
N ASN A 220 -4.81 -9.97 -15.15
CA ASN A 220 -4.17 -10.56 -16.32
C ASN A 220 -2.95 -11.39 -15.91
N PRO A 221 -2.48 -12.34 -16.70
CA PRO A 221 -1.15 -12.90 -16.54
C PRO A 221 -0.08 -11.81 -16.74
N VAL A 222 1.06 -11.97 -16.10
CA VAL A 222 2.20 -11.09 -16.36
C VAL A 222 2.63 -11.25 -17.82
N PRO A 223 2.73 -10.18 -18.62
CA PRO A 223 3.06 -10.29 -20.03
C PRO A 223 4.42 -10.98 -20.23
N LYS A 224 4.44 -12.01 -21.07
CA LYS A 224 5.69 -12.62 -21.56
C LYS A 224 6.22 -11.72 -22.67
N ARG A 225 7.11 -10.83 -22.33
CA ARG A 225 7.87 -10.07 -23.32
C ARG A 225 9.28 -10.64 -23.40
N ASP A 226 9.84 -10.64 -24.60
CA ASP A 226 11.19 -11.15 -24.86
C ASP A 226 12.22 -10.42 -24.02
N ASN A 227 12.46 -10.96 -22.86
CA ASN A 227 13.47 -10.50 -21.94
C ASN A 227 14.44 -11.60 -21.67
N ASN A 228 15.66 -11.22 -21.54
CA ASN A 228 16.82 -12.05 -21.24
C ASN A 228 16.77 -12.81 -19.91
N VAL A 229 15.64 -12.84 -19.21
CA VAL A 229 15.42 -13.64 -18.02
C VAL A 229 14.62 -14.87 -18.42
N THR A 230 15.32 -15.84 -19.00
CA THR A 230 14.71 -17.03 -19.60
C THR A 230 14.43 -18.14 -18.59
N ASP A 231 15.02 -18.07 -17.39
CA ASP A 231 15.04 -19.22 -16.46
C ASP A 231 13.88 -19.25 -15.48
N VAL A 232 13.01 -18.22 -15.48
CA VAL A 232 11.91 -18.09 -14.53
C VAL A 232 10.61 -17.75 -15.22
N ASP A 233 9.62 -18.63 -15.10
CA ASP A 233 8.24 -18.34 -15.50
C ASP A 233 7.44 -17.82 -14.30
N VAL A 234 7.28 -16.51 -14.21
CA VAL A 234 6.52 -15.86 -13.12
C VAL A 234 5.02 -16.16 -13.18
N ASN A 235 4.53 -16.66 -14.32
CA ASN A 235 3.15 -17.14 -14.47
C ASN A 235 2.99 -18.61 -14.03
N ASN A 236 4.08 -19.28 -13.63
CA ASN A 236 4.04 -20.69 -13.19
C ASN A 236 5.23 -20.95 -12.25
N LEU A 237 5.13 -20.47 -11.00
CA LEU A 237 6.16 -20.72 -10.01
C LEU A 237 6.16 -22.17 -9.54
N PRO A 238 7.34 -22.73 -9.20
CA PRO A 238 7.41 -24.05 -8.55
C PRO A 238 6.56 -24.09 -7.26
N VAL A 239 5.82 -25.16 -7.05
CA VAL A 239 4.91 -25.30 -5.88
C VAL A 239 5.64 -25.28 -4.54
N GLU A 240 6.91 -25.70 -4.52
CA GLU A 240 7.78 -25.65 -3.34
C GLU A 240 8.32 -24.24 -3.04
N GLN A 241 8.11 -23.29 -3.93
CA GLN A 241 8.52 -21.91 -3.74
C GLN A 241 7.42 -21.11 -3.05
N LYS A 242 7.70 -20.65 -1.85
CA LYS A 242 6.75 -19.91 -1.02
C LYS A 242 6.99 -18.43 -1.15
N VAL A 243 6.02 -17.70 -1.69
CA VAL A 243 6.04 -16.24 -1.68
C VAL A 243 5.73 -15.74 -0.28
N LEU A 244 6.57 -14.85 0.24
CA LEU A 244 6.47 -14.26 1.57
C LEU A 244 5.84 -12.88 1.54
N TRP A 245 6.09 -12.12 0.47
CA TRP A 245 5.68 -10.73 0.39
C TRP A 245 5.64 -10.21 -1.06
N VAL A 246 4.76 -9.24 -1.27
CA VAL A 246 4.72 -8.39 -2.47
C VAL A 246 4.55 -6.95 -2.01
N GLY A 247 5.39 -6.05 -2.50
CA GLY A 247 5.33 -4.64 -2.11
C GLY A 247 5.81 -3.69 -3.20
N ALA A 248 5.53 -2.39 -2.99
CA ALA A 248 6.05 -1.35 -3.86
C ALA A 248 7.58 -1.33 -3.81
N GLY A 249 8.20 -1.26 -4.97
CA GLY A 249 9.64 -1.17 -5.13
C GLY A 249 10.09 0.26 -5.43
N TYR A 250 11.20 0.35 -6.14
CA TYR A 250 11.82 1.61 -6.53
C TYR A 250 10.98 2.39 -7.53
N GLU A 251 10.94 3.70 -7.36
CA GLU A 251 10.39 4.64 -8.32
C GLU A 251 11.50 5.54 -8.85
N PHE A 252 11.62 5.61 -10.16
CA PHE A 252 12.63 6.39 -10.83
C PHE A 252 11.98 7.48 -11.69
N ASP A 253 12.31 8.74 -11.44
CA ASP A 253 11.92 9.87 -12.29
C ASP A 253 13.14 10.74 -12.60
N PRO A 254 13.95 10.39 -13.58
CA PRO A 254 14.82 11.37 -14.19
C PRO A 254 14.12 11.94 -15.44
N ASN A 255 13.59 13.12 -15.34
CA ASN A 255 13.15 13.92 -16.51
C ASN A 255 12.02 13.30 -17.35
N ASN A 256 10.97 12.79 -16.72
CA ASN A 256 9.77 12.19 -17.32
C ASN A 256 9.86 10.73 -17.81
N SER A 257 10.91 10.02 -17.52
CA SER A 257 10.95 8.56 -17.72
C SER A 257 10.58 7.87 -16.40
N ARG A 258 9.31 7.86 -16.06
CA ARG A 258 8.82 7.22 -14.82
C ARG A 258 8.95 5.72 -14.91
N GLY A 259 9.71 5.14 -14.01
CA GLY A 259 9.75 3.71 -13.80
C GLY A 259 9.14 3.37 -12.45
N PHE A 260 7.97 2.72 -12.44
CA PHE A 260 7.39 2.18 -11.23
C PHE A 260 7.75 0.71 -11.12
N TYR A 261 8.36 0.34 -10.01
CA TYR A 261 8.74 -1.04 -9.76
C TYR A 261 7.96 -1.61 -8.57
N ALA A 262 7.71 -2.90 -8.61
CA ALA A 262 7.21 -3.66 -7.49
C ALA A 262 8.16 -4.83 -7.23
N ASN A 263 8.33 -5.18 -5.96
CA ASN A 263 9.19 -6.27 -5.56
C ASN A 263 8.38 -7.39 -4.91
N SER A 264 8.87 -8.62 -5.06
CA SER A 264 8.38 -9.77 -4.31
C SER A 264 9.54 -10.55 -3.73
N VAL A 265 9.33 -11.10 -2.55
CA VAL A 265 10.27 -11.99 -1.88
C VAL A 265 9.64 -13.37 -1.76
N SER A 266 10.40 -14.40 -2.12
CA SER A 266 10.02 -15.78 -1.92
C SER A 266 11.19 -16.64 -1.44
N ILE A 267 10.89 -17.79 -0.85
CA ILE A 267 11.88 -18.75 -0.40
C ILE A 267 11.61 -20.12 -0.99
N LYS A 268 12.66 -20.92 -1.16
CA LYS A 268 12.58 -22.31 -1.56
C LYS A 268 13.52 -23.13 -0.68
N GLY A 269 12.96 -24.12 0.03
CA GLY A 269 13.72 -24.90 0.99
C GLY A 269 14.25 -24.04 2.14
N LEU A 270 15.41 -24.41 2.66
CA LEU A 270 16.06 -23.76 3.81
C LEU A 270 17.28 -22.93 3.41
N ASP A 271 17.57 -22.81 2.14
CA ASP A 271 18.84 -22.25 1.65
C ASP A 271 18.69 -21.15 0.58
N SER A 272 17.54 -21.05 -0.06
CA SER A 272 17.38 -20.15 -1.19
C SER A 272 16.29 -19.10 -0.95
N CYS A 273 16.65 -17.84 -1.22
CA CYS A 273 15.76 -16.71 -1.26
C CYS A 273 15.75 -16.11 -2.67
N PHE A 274 14.61 -15.67 -3.13
CA PHE A 274 14.44 -15.06 -4.45
C PHE A 274 13.77 -13.71 -4.29
N VAL A 275 14.33 -12.70 -4.96
CA VAL A 275 13.71 -11.39 -5.10
C VAL A 275 13.35 -11.20 -6.56
N TYR A 276 12.09 -10.90 -6.82
CA TYR A 276 11.56 -10.55 -8.13
C TYR A 276 11.36 -9.04 -8.20
N GLU A 277 11.76 -8.44 -9.29
CA GLU A 277 11.54 -7.02 -9.58
C GLU A 277 10.67 -6.91 -10.83
N PHE A 278 9.50 -6.28 -10.69
CA PHE A 278 8.53 -6.09 -11.76
C PHE A 278 8.55 -4.62 -12.19
N ASN A 279 8.58 -4.37 -13.49
CA ASN A 279 8.43 -3.05 -14.06
C ASN A 279 6.97 -2.82 -14.44
N MET A 280 6.28 -2.01 -13.68
CA MET A 280 4.85 -1.76 -13.85
C MET A 280 4.53 -1.00 -15.15
N ASP A 281 5.43 -0.14 -15.62
CA ASP A 281 5.27 0.54 -16.91
C ASP A 281 5.38 -0.46 -18.07
N GLY A 282 6.30 -1.40 -17.96
CA GLY A 282 6.45 -2.49 -18.91
C GLY A 282 5.23 -3.39 -19.02
N MET A 283 4.43 -3.51 -17.94
CA MET A 283 3.20 -4.29 -17.95
C MET A 283 2.07 -3.61 -18.73
N VAL A 284 2.05 -2.28 -18.72
CA VAL A 284 0.98 -1.47 -19.33
C VAL A 284 1.37 -1.00 -20.74
N SER A 285 2.65 -0.81 -21.02
CA SER A 285 3.12 -0.28 -22.29
C SER A 285 3.04 -1.31 -23.41
N THR A 286 2.47 -0.91 -24.54
CA THR A 286 2.59 -1.63 -25.81
C THR A 286 3.85 -1.26 -26.58
N VAL A 287 4.65 -0.34 -26.04
CA VAL A 287 5.90 0.13 -26.70
C VAL A 287 7.00 -0.88 -26.43
N ASP A 288 7.65 -1.31 -27.49
CA ASP A 288 8.78 -2.22 -27.45
C ASP A 288 9.92 -1.68 -26.56
N GLY A 289 10.51 -2.56 -25.78
CA GLY A 289 11.73 -2.28 -25.02
C GLY A 289 11.58 -2.14 -23.50
N HIS A 290 10.37 -2.15 -22.93
CA HIS A 290 10.19 -2.15 -21.49
C HIS A 290 9.71 -3.53 -20.97
N PRO A 291 10.60 -4.29 -20.32
CA PRO A 291 10.22 -5.59 -19.78
C PRO A 291 9.22 -5.45 -18.63
N ALA A 292 8.18 -6.28 -18.65
CA ALA A 292 7.24 -6.38 -17.51
C ALA A 292 7.91 -7.00 -16.28
N PHE A 293 8.82 -7.93 -16.52
CA PHE A 293 9.64 -8.56 -15.49
C PHE A 293 11.08 -8.04 -15.60
N ALA A 294 11.47 -7.19 -14.65
CA ALA A 294 12.70 -6.40 -14.74
C ALA A 294 13.92 -7.12 -14.16
N GLY A 295 13.75 -8.03 -13.21
CA GLY A 295 14.86 -8.70 -12.58
C GLY A 295 14.48 -9.87 -11.70
N TYR A 296 15.47 -10.77 -11.54
CA TYR A 296 15.39 -11.95 -10.71
C TYR A 296 16.74 -12.15 -10.01
N TYR A 297 16.70 -12.22 -8.71
CA TYR A 297 17.88 -12.32 -7.88
C TYR A 297 17.75 -13.53 -6.98
N LYS A 298 18.60 -14.52 -7.24
CA LYS A 298 18.74 -15.71 -6.38
C LYS A 298 19.82 -15.45 -5.34
N LEU A 299 19.45 -15.53 -4.09
CA LEU A 299 20.30 -15.26 -2.94
C LEU A 299 20.36 -16.48 -2.03
N LYS A 300 21.42 -16.56 -1.23
CA LYS A 300 21.39 -17.43 -0.07
C LYS A 300 20.30 -16.94 0.88
N LEU A 301 19.48 -17.84 1.42
CA LEU A 301 18.43 -17.45 2.36
C LEU A 301 19.08 -16.72 3.56
N PRO A 302 18.71 -15.46 3.82
CA PRO A 302 19.16 -14.76 5.02
C PRO A 302 18.69 -15.49 6.28
N GLU A 303 19.59 -15.59 7.26
CA GLU A 303 19.33 -16.30 8.51
C GLU A 303 18.06 -15.77 9.20
N GLY A 304 17.17 -16.69 9.57
CA GLY A 304 15.92 -16.40 10.27
C GLY A 304 14.81 -15.77 9.43
N MET A 305 15.02 -15.48 8.14
CA MET A 305 13.96 -14.99 7.27
C MET A 305 12.93 -16.09 7.02
N ASP A 306 11.68 -15.82 7.35
CA ASP A 306 10.58 -16.76 7.22
C ASP A 306 9.23 -16.03 6.94
N GLU A 307 8.13 -16.77 7.04
CA GLU A 307 6.78 -16.23 6.85
C GLU A 307 6.30 -15.25 7.93
N ASN A 308 7.01 -15.18 9.04
CA ASN A 308 6.74 -14.23 10.11
C ASN A 308 7.56 -12.93 9.96
N SER A 309 8.44 -12.86 8.98
CA SER A 309 9.20 -11.65 8.68
C SER A 309 8.30 -10.58 8.10
N CYS A 310 8.39 -9.37 8.61
CA CYS A 310 7.81 -8.20 7.98
C CYS A 310 8.77 -7.68 6.91
N PHE A 311 8.23 -7.11 5.84
CA PHE A 311 9.03 -6.59 4.73
C PHE A 311 8.62 -5.16 4.41
N ALA A 312 9.59 -4.35 4.00
CA ALA A 312 9.36 -3.03 3.43
C ALA A 312 10.44 -2.72 2.38
N SER A 313 10.04 -2.10 1.29
CA SER A 313 10.94 -1.64 0.24
C SER A 313 10.91 -0.13 0.17
N THR A 314 12.07 0.48 0.02
CA THR A 314 12.16 1.91 -0.20
C THR A 314 11.93 2.23 -1.67
N MET A 315 11.14 3.26 -1.92
CA MET A 315 10.92 3.77 -3.27
C MET A 315 12.09 4.65 -3.76
N SER A 316 13.02 5.00 -2.86
CA SER A 316 14.13 5.91 -3.18
C SER A 316 15.40 5.20 -3.65
N TYR A 317 15.54 3.91 -3.37
CA TYR A 317 16.77 3.16 -3.66
C TYR A 317 16.44 1.83 -4.32
N SER A 318 16.94 1.65 -5.54
CA SER A 318 16.86 0.37 -6.24
C SER A 318 17.75 -0.68 -5.55
N GLY A 319 17.26 -1.92 -5.48
CA GLY A 319 18.05 -3.06 -4.98
C GLY A 319 18.08 -3.23 -3.46
N ILE A 320 17.34 -2.41 -2.72
CA ILE A 320 17.32 -2.46 -1.25
C ILE A 320 15.91 -2.76 -0.76
N LEU A 321 15.82 -3.72 0.15
CA LEU A 321 14.63 -3.95 0.96
C LEU A 321 15.02 -4.18 2.43
N PHE A 322 14.04 -4.05 3.30
CA PHE A 322 14.19 -4.30 4.73
C PHE A 322 13.31 -5.49 5.12
N TYR A 323 13.78 -6.28 6.06
CA TYR A 323 13.00 -7.37 6.64
C TYR A 323 13.29 -7.51 8.14
N THR A 324 12.44 -8.24 8.84
CA THR A 324 12.60 -8.45 10.27
C THR A 324 12.79 -9.93 10.60
N VAL A 325 13.58 -10.19 11.65
CA VAL A 325 13.66 -11.48 12.33
C VAL A 325 13.45 -11.23 13.81
N GLY A 326 12.29 -11.61 14.34
CA GLY A 326 11.93 -11.31 15.72
C GLY A 326 11.90 -9.79 15.97
N ASN A 327 12.82 -9.31 16.83
CA ASN A 327 12.99 -7.90 17.17
C ASN A 327 14.12 -7.20 16.42
N VAL A 328 14.74 -7.85 15.45
CA VAL A 328 15.87 -7.28 14.67
C VAL A 328 15.40 -6.90 13.27
N VAL A 329 15.79 -5.72 12.84
CA VAL A 329 15.55 -5.21 11.48
C VAL A 329 16.84 -5.34 10.68
N TYR A 330 16.71 -5.94 9.50
CA TYR A 330 17.81 -6.12 8.56
C TYR A 330 17.55 -5.29 7.30
N ARG A 331 18.62 -4.73 6.75
CA ARG A 331 18.68 -4.22 5.38
C ARG A 331 19.25 -5.33 4.50
N LEU A 332 18.55 -5.66 3.42
CA LEU A 332 19.01 -6.59 2.39
C LEU A 332 19.30 -5.79 1.11
N ASP A 333 20.55 -5.83 0.69
CA ASP A 333 20.98 -5.35 -0.62
C ASP A 333 20.98 -6.54 -1.59
N PHE A 334 19.89 -6.70 -2.33
CA PHE A 334 19.66 -7.88 -3.15
C PHE A 334 20.30 -7.80 -4.54
N LYS A 335 20.77 -6.63 -4.97
CA LYS A 335 21.54 -6.45 -6.22
C LYS A 335 23.03 -6.69 -6.07
N GLN A 336 23.54 -6.74 -4.84
CA GLN A 336 24.91 -7.18 -4.61
C GLN A 336 25.03 -8.69 -4.85
N SER A 337 26.17 -9.10 -5.36
CA SER A 337 26.48 -10.53 -5.60
C SER A 337 26.23 -11.38 -4.34
N GLY A 338 25.34 -12.36 -4.48
CA GLY A 338 24.91 -13.24 -3.39
C GLY A 338 23.98 -12.60 -2.35
N GLY A 339 23.63 -11.32 -2.52
CA GLY A 339 22.87 -10.54 -1.56
C GLY A 339 23.67 -10.25 -0.27
N LYS A 340 23.40 -9.11 0.34
CA LYS A 340 24.02 -8.75 1.63
C LYS A 340 22.97 -8.32 2.63
N ALA A 341 22.75 -9.12 3.66
CA ALA A 341 21.90 -8.78 4.79
C ALA A 341 22.75 -8.16 5.92
N THR A 342 22.32 -7.03 6.44
CA THR A 342 23.01 -6.33 7.53
C THR A 342 21.97 -5.90 8.57
N PRO A 343 22.15 -6.23 9.86
CA PRO A 343 21.28 -5.72 10.92
C PRO A 343 21.45 -4.20 11.02
N VAL A 344 20.36 -3.48 11.06
CA VAL A 344 20.36 -2.00 11.11
C VAL A 344 19.70 -1.46 12.36
N TYR A 345 18.82 -2.24 12.99
CA TYR A 345 18.17 -1.87 14.23
C TYR A 345 17.79 -3.11 15.04
N THR A 346 17.91 -3.02 16.36
CA THR A 346 17.45 -4.06 17.29
C THR A 346 16.59 -3.39 18.36
N HIS A 347 15.33 -3.81 18.43
CA HIS A 347 14.43 -3.36 19.48
C HIS A 347 14.71 -4.09 20.80
N ALA A 348 14.45 -3.42 21.93
CA ALA A 348 14.74 -3.98 23.25
C ALA A 348 13.95 -5.25 23.60
N GLY A 349 12.83 -5.49 22.90
CA GLY A 349 12.01 -6.70 23.08
C GLY A 349 10.87 -6.78 22.07
N GLY A 350 10.00 -7.77 22.23
CA GLY A 350 8.85 -7.98 21.35
C GLY A 350 9.20 -8.63 20.01
N LYS A 351 8.21 -8.70 19.15
CA LYS A 351 8.32 -9.22 17.79
C LYS A 351 7.73 -8.19 16.82
N ALA A 352 8.45 -7.86 15.77
CA ALA A 352 7.91 -6.98 14.73
C ALA A 352 6.69 -7.62 14.04
N THR A 353 5.61 -6.87 13.93
CA THR A 353 4.34 -7.31 13.33
C THR A 353 3.96 -6.50 12.12
N MET A 354 4.53 -5.30 11.97
CA MET A 354 4.32 -4.44 10.81
C MET A 354 5.53 -3.56 10.58
N MET A 355 5.85 -3.33 9.32
CA MET A 355 6.92 -2.43 8.90
C MET A 355 6.51 -1.70 7.63
N LYS A 356 6.56 -0.36 7.63
CA LYS A 356 6.19 0.47 6.47
C LYS A 356 7.03 1.73 6.41
N PHE A 357 7.38 2.15 5.19
CA PHE A 357 7.91 3.49 4.98
C PHE A 357 6.83 4.56 5.06
N ALA A 358 7.17 5.71 5.63
CA ALA A 358 6.31 6.87 5.61
C ALA A 358 6.03 7.30 4.16
N LYS A 359 4.77 7.58 3.90
CA LYS A 359 4.32 8.13 2.62
C LYS A 359 3.69 9.48 2.90
N LYS A 360 4.30 10.53 2.38
CA LYS A 360 3.74 11.87 2.45
C LYS A 360 3.11 12.18 1.09
N ALA A 361 1.79 12.11 1.02
CA ALA A 361 1.08 12.60 -0.15
C ALA A 361 1.10 14.12 -0.14
N LYS A 362 1.74 14.76 -1.11
CA LYS A 362 1.49 16.16 -1.46
C LYS A 362 0.34 16.21 -2.44
N ILE A 363 -0.76 16.78 -2.01
CA ILE A 363 -1.84 17.16 -2.92
C ILE A 363 -1.41 18.46 -3.60
N ASN A 364 -1.04 18.39 -4.87
CA ASN A 364 -0.85 19.58 -5.66
C ASN A 364 -2.23 20.12 -6.06
N THR A 365 -2.55 21.35 -5.65
CA THR A 365 -3.83 22.01 -5.94
C THR A 365 -3.99 22.43 -7.41
N ASN A 366 -2.97 22.30 -8.22
CA ASN A 366 -3.03 22.56 -9.66
C ASN A 366 -3.41 21.26 -10.38
N TYR A 367 -4.65 21.22 -10.81
CA TYR A 367 -5.30 20.24 -11.67
C TYR A 367 -4.35 19.32 -12.45
N LEU A 368 -4.57 18.01 -12.33
CA LEU A 368 -4.08 16.94 -13.20
C LEU A 368 -2.65 16.39 -12.97
N ASP A 369 -1.86 16.90 -12.06
CA ASP A 369 -0.57 16.29 -11.80
C ASP A 369 -0.65 15.32 -10.61
N PHE A 370 -1.21 14.14 -10.86
CA PHE A 370 -1.27 13.01 -9.91
C PHE A 370 0.09 12.43 -9.55
N THR A 371 1.15 13.03 -10.05
CA THR A 371 2.49 12.51 -10.07
C THR A 371 3.46 13.27 -9.19
N ASN A 372 3.05 14.37 -8.59
CA ASN A 372 3.89 15.13 -7.68
C ASN A 372 3.77 14.61 -6.24
N TYR A 373 4.09 13.32 -6.03
CA TYR A 373 4.57 12.90 -4.74
C TYR A 373 5.97 13.47 -4.57
N GLU A 374 6.12 14.53 -3.80
CA GLU A 374 7.46 14.85 -3.28
C GLU A 374 7.85 13.71 -2.35
N PHE A 375 8.69 12.85 -2.85
CA PHE A 375 9.35 11.87 -2.03
C PHE A 375 10.28 12.62 -1.09
N ASP A 376 9.96 12.65 0.20
CA ASP A 376 10.89 13.12 1.20
C ASP A 376 12.08 12.15 1.20
N PRO A 377 13.29 12.58 0.85
CA PRO A 377 14.48 11.71 0.88
C PRO A 377 14.79 11.20 2.30
N ASN A 378 14.25 11.82 3.33
CA ASN A 378 14.36 11.42 4.74
C ASN A 378 13.19 10.52 5.17
N ARG A 379 12.75 9.59 4.34
CA ARG A 379 11.66 8.70 4.66
C ARG A 379 11.96 7.87 5.87
N SER A 380 11.12 8.02 6.86
CA SER A 380 11.19 7.24 8.08
C SER A 380 10.54 5.87 7.87
N LEU A 381 11.13 4.86 8.47
CA LEU A 381 10.61 3.51 8.52
C LEU A 381 9.88 3.29 9.84
N GLY A 382 8.55 3.19 9.80
CA GLY A 382 7.73 2.89 10.97
C GLY A 382 7.64 1.39 11.19
N ILE A 383 7.83 0.97 12.44
CA ILE A 383 7.82 -0.44 12.83
C ILE A 383 6.96 -0.60 14.07
N VAL A 384 6.05 -1.57 14.04
CA VAL A 384 5.24 -1.95 15.19
C VAL A 384 5.80 -3.25 15.77
N PHE A 385 6.08 -3.25 17.06
CA PHE A 385 6.52 -4.43 17.81
C PHE A 385 5.40 -4.86 18.77
N ASP A 386 5.00 -6.11 18.68
CA ASP A 386 4.13 -6.75 19.68
C ASP A 386 5.00 -7.10 20.90
N MET A 387 4.70 -6.44 22.02
CA MET A 387 5.40 -6.63 23.29
C MET A 387 4.76 -7.73 24.16
N GLY A 388 3.70 -8.37 23.67
CA GLY A 388 2.87 -9.30 24.45
C GLY A 388 1.88 -8.59 25.36
N ASN A 389 0.94 -9.36 25.92
CA ASN A 389 -0.10 -8.88 26.85
C ASN A 389 -0.93 -7.70 26.31
N GLY A 390 -1.19 -7.66 24.99
CA GLY A 390 -1.96 -6.60 24.34
C GLY A 390 -1.25 -5.25 24.28
N LYS A 391 0.06 -5.22 24.49
CA LYS A 391 0.88 -4.02 24.35
C LYS A 391 1.66 -4.04 23.04
N CYS A 392 1.76 -2.90 22.39
CA CYS A 392 2.66 -2.72 21.27
C CYS A 392 3.54 -1.48 21.49
N ASP A 393 4.73 -1.51 20.88
CA ASP A 393 5.60 -0.33 20.77
C ASP A 393 5.73 0.07 19.31
N PHE A 394 5.85 1.36 19.07
CA PHE A 394 6.00 1.94 17.74
C PHE A 394 7.27 2.77 17.67
N VAL A 395 8.11 2.44 16.70
CA VAL A 395 9.42 3.07 16.48
C VAL A 395 9.49 3.60 15.05
N VAL A 396 10.14 4.72 14.88
CA VAL A 396 10.44 5.33 13.57
C VAL A 396 11.92 5.57 13.43
#